data_03c47ad21808168779e427909ca61e88
#
_entry.id   03c47ad21808168779e427909ca61e88
#
_cell.length_a   1.000
_cell.length_b   1.000
_cell.length_c   1.000
_cell.angle_alpha   90.00
_cell.angle_beta   90.00
_cell.angle_gamma   90.00
#
_symmetry.space_group_name_H-M   'P 1'
#
loop_
_entity.id
_entity.type
_entity.pdbx_description
1 polymer ?
#
loop_
_entity_poly.entity_id
_entity_poly.type
_entity_poly.pdbx_seq_one_letter_code
_entity_poly.pdbx_strand_id
1 'polypeptide(L)'
;TLLASSAASDVYKRQIVKVAGLTLNKVPECNVSWTNESTKLFKSSDISVAVAIDGGLITPIVRNVEEKGIHKISSEIKELVEKAKNGTLLQNEYNGGTFSISNLGMYGIKNFTAIINPPQSAILAVGAGQKIPTVNDDKIVISNIMNVTLSCDHRAIDGAVGAKFLQVFKKIIENPMLMSL
;
A
#
# COMPACT_ATOMS: atom_id res chain seq x y z
N THR A 1 -6.09 -25.03 7.87
CA THR A 1 -6.95 -23.87 7.43
C THR A 1 -6.28 -22.52 7.70
N LEU A 2 -5.54 -22.36 8.81
CA LEU A 2 -4.80 -21.13 9.14
C LEU A 2 -3.61 -20.85 8.20
N LEU A 3 -2.91 -21.88 7.73
CA LEU A 3 -1.76 -21.75 6.82
C LEU A 3 -2.18 -21.28 5.41
N ALA A 4 -3.34 -21.73 4.92
CA ALA A 4 -3.86 -21.28 3.62
C ALA A 4 -4.32 -19.80 3.65
N SER A 5 -4.80 -19.31 4.80
CA SER A 5 -5.19 -17.89 4.97
C SER A 5 -3.97 -16.96 5.04
N SER A 6 -2.86 -17.41 5.63
CA SER A 6 -1.62 -16.59 5.70
C SER A 6 -0.94 -16.48 4.34
N ALA A 7 -0.85 -17.56 3.56
CA ALA A 7 -0.30 -17.53 2.21
C ALA A 7 -1.12 -16.66 1.25
N ALA A 8 -2.44 -16.76 1.29
CA ALA A 8 -3.32 -15.88 0.52
C ALA A 8 -3.14 -14.41 0.94
N SER A 9 -3.09 -14.12 2.24
CA SER A 9 -2.82 -12.77 2.77
C SER A 9 -1.48 -12.21 2.28
N ASP A 10 -0.45 -13.04 2.18
CA ASP A 10 0.87 -12.61 1.69
C ASP A 10 0.89 -12.33 0.18
N VAL A 11 0.09 -13.06 -0.61
CA VAL A 11 -0.05 -12.79 -2.06
C VAL A 11 -0.70 -11.42 -2.28
N TYR A 12 -1.78 -11.10 -1.57
CA TYR A 12 -2.45 -9.81 -1.69
C TYR A 12 -1.56 -8.63 -1.26
N LYS A 13 -0.77 -8.79 -0.19
CA LYS A 13 0.15 -7.72 0.27
C LYS A 13 1.11 -7.25 -0.82
N ARG A 14 1.70 -8.18 -1.56
CA ARG A 14 2.67 -7.90 -2.64
C ARG A 14 2.02 -7.20 -3.82
N GLN A 15 0.82 -7.66 -4.19
CA GLN A 15 0.03 -7.04 -5.25
C GLN A 15 -0.34 -5.61 -4.89
N ILE A 16 -0.79 -5.36 -3.66
CA ILE A 16 -1.14 -4.03 -3.16
C ILE A 16 0.05 -3.08 -3.25
N VAL A 17 1.25 -3.51 -2.82
CA VAL A 17 2.48 -2.70 -2.90
C VAL A 17 2.83 -2.39 -4.35
N LYS A 18 2.83 -3.40 -5.24
CA LYS A 18 3.08 -3.19 -6.68
C LYS A 18 2.07 -2.23 -7.31
N VAL A 19 0.79 -2.44 -7.04
CA VAL A 19 -0.29 -1.58 -7.57
C VAL A 19 -0.17 -0.16 -7.06
N ALA A 20 0.17 0.05 -5.79
CA ALA A 20 0.39 1.39 -5.25
C ALA A 20 1.55 2.09 -5.97
N GLY A 21 2.70 1.42 -6.19
CA GLY A 21 3.82 1.97 -6.94
C GLY A 21 3.45 2.34 -8.38
N LEU A 22 2.76 1.46 -9.09
CA LEU A 22 2.27 1.74 -10.44
C LEU A 22 1.23 2.88 -10.47
N THR A 23 0.41 2.98 -9.43
CA THR A 23 -0.59 4.05 -9.32
C THR A 23 0.08 5.40 -9.09
N LEU A 24 1.10 5.48 -8.22
CA LEU A 24 1.87 6.71 -7.99
C LEU A 24 2.60 7.18 -9.27
N ASN A 25 3.09 6.24 -10.08
CA ASN A 25 3.68 6.57 -11.38
C ASN A 25 2.64 7.18 -12.35
N LYS A 26 1.38 6.70 -12.31
CA LYS A 26 0.27 7.21 -13.16
C LYS A 26 -0.40 8.47 -12.59
N VAL A 27 -0.29 8.70 -11.30
CA VAL A 27 -0.85 9.85 -10.57
C VAL A 27 0.27 10.45 -9.71
N PRO A 28 1.29 11.05 -10.32
CA PRO A 28 2.47 11.54 -9.62
C PRO A 28 2.13 12.65 -8.60
N GLU A 29 1.01 13.32 -8.76
CA GLU A 29 0.51 14.34 -7.84
C GLU A 29 0.21 13.78 -6.43
N CYS A 30 0.05 12.46 -6.29
CA CYS A 30 -0.04 11.77 -5.00
C CYS A 30 1.34 11.37 -4.43
N ASN A 31 2.41 11.40 -5.23
CA ASN A 31 3.76 11.01 -4.81
C ASN A 31 4.56 12.22 -4.33
N VAL A 32 4.08 12.87 -3.30
CA VAL A 32 4.56 14.18 -2.84
C VAL A 32 4.83 14.22 -1.35
N SER A 33 5.60 15.20 -0.93
CA SER A 33 5.82 15.56 0.47
C SER A 33 5.61 17.06 0.64
N TRP A 34 4.87 17.46 1.67
CA TRP A 34 4.73 18.86 2.03
C TRP A 34 5.98 19.34 2.77
N THR A 35 6.54 20.44 2.34
CA THR A 35 7.55 21.21 3.06
C THR A 35 6.92 22.55 3.50
N ASN A 36 7.55 23.27 4.43
CA ASN A 36 6.98 24.55 4.90
C ASN A 36 6.81 25.61 3.81
N GLU A 37 7.48 25.46 2.67
CA GLU A 37 7.51 26.44 1.59
C GLU A 37 6.99 25.91 0.25
N SER A 38 6.97 24.58 0.08
CA SER A 38 6.64 23.98 -1.22
C SER A 38 6.22 22.53 -1.11
N THR A 39 5.66 22.01 -2.18
CA THR A 39 5.40 20.59 -2.36
C THR A 39 6.55 19.95 -3.14
N LYS A 40 7.21 18.96 -2.54
CA LYS A 40 8.26 18.17 -3.18
C LYS A 40 7.63 16.98 -3.90
N LEU A 41 7.81 16.90 -5.22
CA LEU A 41 7.40 15.78 -6.05
C LEU A 41 8.53 14.73 -6.12
N PHE A 42 8.19 13.45 -5.96
CA PHE A 42 9.12 12.34 -6.10
C PHE A 42 8.95 11.65 -7.46
N LYS A 43 10.06 11.24 -8.06
CA LYS A 43 10.06 10.53 -9.35
C LYS A 43 9.86 9.02 -9.15
N SER A 44 10.45 8.46 -8.10
CA SER A 44 10.35 7.04 -7.74
C SER A 44 9.25 6.81 -6.71
N SER A 45 8.67 5.62 -6.73
CA SER A 45 7.68 5.16 -5.75
C SER A 45 8.34 4.29 -4.68
N ASP A 46 8.74 4.91 -3.57
CA ASP A 46 9.37 4.25 -2.43
C ASP A 46 8.32 3.98 -1.36
N ILE A 47 7.82 2.74 -1.31
CA ILE A 47 6.67 2.38 -0.49
C ILE A 47 7.10 1.89 0.89
N SER A 48 6.71 2.63 1.93
CA SER A 48 6.84 2.22 3.32
C SER A 48 5.72 1.26 3.71
N VAL A 49 6.06 0.09 4.22
CA VAL A 49 5.07 -0.92 4.66
C VAL A 49 5.07 -1.00 6.17
N ALA A 50 3.93 -0.71 6.81
CA ALA A 50 3.80 -0.77 8.26
C ALA A 50 3.91 -2.22 8.76
N VAL A 51 4.87 -2.47 9.65
CA VAL A 51 5.16 -3.77 10.27
C VAL A 51 5.13 -3.63 11.78
N ALA A 52 4.24 -4.41 12.42
CA ALA A 52 4.22 -4.50 13.88
C ALA A 52 5.43 -5.32 14.37
N ILE A 53 6.11 -4.79 15.37
CA ILE A 53 7.21 -5.44 16.08
C ILE A 53 6.94 -5.43 17.58
N ASP A 54 7.70 -6.19 18.35
CA ASP A 54 7.60 -6.16 19.81
C ASP A 54 7.88 -4.74 20.32
N GLY A 55 6.88 -4.17 20.99
CA GLY A 55 6.97 -2.84 21.58
C GLY A 55 6.72 -1.66 20.62
N GLY A 56 6.27 -1.91 19.35
CA GLY A 56 5.99 -0.78 18.46
C GLY A 56 5.66 -1.11 17.02
N LEU A 57 5.92 -0.12 16.18
CA LEU A 57 5.71 -0.17 14.73
C LEU A 57 6.95 0.37 14.02
N ILE A 58 7.35 -0.29 12.94
CA ILE A 58 8.38 0.20 12.03
C ILE A 58 7.89 0.13 10.59
N THR A 59 8.40 0.99 9.72
CA THR A 59 7.94 1.13 8.34
C THR A 59 9.06 0.91 7.33
N PRO A 60 9.56 -0.33 7.15
CA PRO A 60 10.56 -0.63 6.13
C PRO A 60 10.08 -0.23 4.73
N ILE A 61 11.02 0.14 3.87
CA ILE A 61 10.76 0.74 2.58
C ILE A 61 11.18 -0.19 1.45
N VAL A 62 10.25 -0.49 0.55
CA VAL A 62 10.53 -1.09 -0.75
C VAL A 62 10.75 0.05 -1.75
N ARG A 63 11.95 0.17 -2.29
CA ARG A 63 12.32 1.26 -3.19
C ARG A 63 11.99 0.96 -4.63
N ASN A 64 11.73 1.99 -5.44
CA ASN A 64 11.46 1.90 -6.89
C ASN A 64 10.48 0.78 -7.23
N VAL A 65 9.34 0.74 -6.53
CA VAL A 65 8.36 -0.34 -6.66
C VAL A 65 7.80 -0.44 -8.08
N GLU A 66 7.66 0.69 -8.77
CA GLU A 66 7.17 0.78 -10.15
C GLU A 66 8.02 -0.05 -11.13
N GLU A 67 9.33 -0.13 -10.90
CA GLU A 67 10.28 -0.84 -11.78
C GLU A 67 10.42 -2.34 -11.44
N LYS A 68 9.94 -2.76 -10.27
CA LYS A 68 10.16 -4.12 -9.77
C LYS A 68 9.01 -5.07 -10.09
N GLY A 69 9.33 -6.30 -10.48
CA GLY A 69 8.36 -7.37 -10.57
C GLY A 69 7.87 -7.84 -9.19
N ILE A 70 6.67 -8.42 -9.15
CA ILE A 70 6.02 -8.90 -7.91
C ILE A 70 6.91 -9.86 -7.11
N HIS A 71 7.65 -10.74 -7.76
CA HIS A 71 8.57 -11.68 -7.10
C HIS A 71 9.68 -10.95 -6.34
N LYS A 72 10.28 -9.92 -6.96
CA LYS A 72 11.33 -9.13 -6.32
C LYS A 72 10.79 -8.35 -5.13
N ILE A 73 9.63 -7.69 -5.27
CA ILE A 73 8.93 -7.01 -4.18
C ILE A 73 8.66 -7.98 -3.02
N SER A 74 8.22 -9.21 -3.35
CA SER A 74 7.96 -10.24 -2.35
C SER A 74 9.19 -10.64 -1.54
N SER A 75 10.33 -10.86 -2.20
CA SER A 75 11.56 -11.25 -1.52
C SER A 75 12.09 -10.12 -0.65
N GLU A 76 12.06 -8.88 -1.15
CA GLU A 76 12.48 -7.69 -0.38
C GLU A 76 11.59 -7.45 0.85
N ILE A 77 10.26 -7.57 0.72
CA ILE A 77 9.36 -7.41 1.87
C ILE A 77 9.67 -8.46 2.94
N LYS A 78 9.90 -9.72 2.56
CA LYS A 78 10.23 -10.79 3.52
C LYS A 78 11.53 -10.50 4.27
N GLU A 79 12.58 -10.13 3.54
CA GLU A 79 13.87 -9.77 4.12
C GLU A 79 13.75 -8.58 5.08
N LEU A 80 13.06 -7.53 4.66
CA LEU A 80 12.84 -6.33 5.48
C LEU A 80 12.02 -6.63 6.74
N VAL A 81 10.99 -7.49 6.64
CA VAL A 81 10.19 -7.91 7.81
C VAL A 81 11.01 -8.74 8.79
N GLU A 82 11.88 -9.64 8.31
CA GLU A 82 12.81 -10.39 9.17
C GLU A 82 13.79 -9.47 9.88
N LYS A 83 14.42 -8.55 9.15
CA LYS A 83 15.29 -7.52 9.74
C LYS A 83 14.56 -6.65 10.77
N ALA A 84 13.30 -6.27 10.47
CA ALA A 84 12.48 -5.49 11.39
C ALA A 84 12.26 -6.23 12.73
N LYS A 85 11.87 -7.51 12.67
CA LYS A 85 11.64 -8.35 13.86
C LYS A 85 12.90 -8.60 14.67
N ASN A 86 14.05 -8.69 14.00
CA ASN A 86 15.34 -8.93 14.64
C ASN A 86 16.04 -7.64 15.10
N GLY A 87 15.44 -6.44 14.84
CA GLY A 87 16.04 -5.16 15.19
C GLY A 87 17.30 -4.82 14.41
N THR A 88 17.47 -5.38 13.21
CA THR A 88 18.69 -5.24 12.38
C THR A 88 18.48 -4.38 11.14
N LEU A 89 17.35 -3.66 11.03
CA LEU A 89 17.11 -2.70 9.96
C LEU A 89 18.11 -1.55 10.03
N LEU A 90 18.69 -1.22 8.88
CA LEU A 90 19.52 -0.03 8.72
C LEU A 90 18.67 1.23 8.59
N GLN A 91 19.18 2.37 8.99
CA GLN A 91 18.46 3.64 8.97
C GLN A 91 17.90 3.99 7.56
N ASN A 92 18.65 3.70 6.51
CA ASN A 92 18.24 3.91 5.12
C ASN A 92 17.15 2.92 4.65
N GLU A 93 16.88 1.84 5.38
CA GLU A 93 15.85 0.87 5.03
C GLU A 93 14.45 1.27 5.56
N TYR A 94 14.36 2.23 6.49
CA TYR A 94 13.08 2.73 7.00
C TYR A 94 12.92 4.27 6.95
N ASN A 95 13.94 5.01 6.53
CA ASN A 95 13.86 6.46 6.33
C ASN A 95 13.81 6.84 4.85
N GLY A 96 13.00 7.84 4.49
CA GLY A 96 12.96 8.42 3.14
C GLY A 96 11.99 7.73 2.17
N GLY A 97 10.96 7.03 2.65
CA GLY A 97 9.84 6.57 1.82
C GLY A 97 8.99 7.74 1.32
N THR A 98 8.27 7.52 0.22
CA THR A 98 7.44 8.55 -0.41
C THR A 98 5.94 8.36 -0.19
N PHE A 99 5.52 7.14 0.14
CA PHE A 99 4.14 6.75 0.38
C PHE A 99 4.10 5.59 1.38
N SER A 100 3.03 5.51 2.19
CA SER A 100 2.88 4.44 3.18
C SER A 100 1.70 3.53 2.90
N ILE A 101 1.84 2.26 3.29
CA ILE A 101 0.75 1.28 3.32
C ILE A 101 0.66 0.68 4.72
N SER A 102 -0.54 0.74 5.30
CA SER A 102 -0.89 0.05 6.54
C SER A 102 -1.93 -1.03 6.25
N ASN A 103 -1.65 -2.29 6.61
CA ASN A 103 -2.55 -3.40 6.34
C ASN A 103 -2.93 -4.11 7.65
N LEU A 104 -4.19 -4.00 8.04
CA LEU A 104 -4.78 -4.65 9.21
C LEU A 104 -5.75 -5.78 8.83
N GLY A 105 -5.78 -6.18 7.57
CA GLY A 105 -6.64 -7.27 7.09
C GLY A 105 -6.40 -8.61 7.78
N MET A 106 -5.16 -8.87 8.20
CA MET A 106 -4.80 -10.08 8.96
C MET A 106 -5.45 -10.16 10.35
N TYR A 107 -5.87 -9.02 10.90
CA TYR A 107 -6.60 -8.92 12.17
C TYR A 107 -8.11 -8.92 11.98
N GLY A 108 -8.61 -9.13 10.75
CA GLY A 108 -10.04 -9.14 10.45
C GLY A 108 -10.69 -7.75 10.37
N ILE A 109 -9.91 -6.68 10.43
CA ILE A 109 -10.41 -5.30 10.34
C ILE A 109 -10.89 -5.02 8.92
N LYS A 110 -12.17 -4.67 8.77
CA LYS A 110 -12.81 -4.46 7.46
C LYS A 110 -12.40 -3.15 6.80
N ASN A 111 -12.37 -2.08 7.58
CA ASN A 111 -11.94 -0.75 7.17
C ASN A 111 -11.40 0.04 8.37
N PHE A 112 -10.49 0.95 8.12
CA PHE A 112 -9.95 1.88 9.11
C PHE A 112 -9.31 3.06 8.40
N THR A 113 -9.03 4.12 9.14
CA THR A 113 -8.22 5.25 8.69
C THR A 113 -6.84 5.17 9.32
N ALA A 114 -5.80 5.35 8.51
CA ALA A 114 -4.43 5.38 8.99
C ALA A 114 -3.95 6.83 9.17
N ILE A 115 -3.07 7.04 10.13
CA ILE A 115 -2.41 8.32 10.36
C ILE A 115 -1.24 8.43 9.40
N ILE A 116 -1.14 9.58 8.71
CA ILE A 116 -0.04 9.86 7.78
C ILE A 116 1.29 9.80 8.51
N ASN A 117 2.30 9.21 7.87
CA ASN A 117 3.66 9.09 8.40
C ASN A 117 4.55 10.20 7.80
N PRO A 118 4.75 11.33 8.48
CA PRO A 118 5.58 12.41 7.95
C PRO A 118 7.02 11.95 7.63
N PRO A 119 7.68 12.52 6.62
CA PRO A 119 7.28 13.63 5.75
C PRO A 119 6.39 13.26 4.56
N GLN A 120 5.93 12.02 4.46
CA GLN A 120 5.03 11.56 3.41
C GLN A 120 3.68 12.28 3.52
N SER A 121 3.02 12.52 2.39
CA SER A 121 1.72 13.22 2.36
C SER A 121 0.52 12.28 2.19
N ALA A 122 0.73 10.98 2.08
CA ALA A 122 -0.37 10.03 1.95
C ALA A 122 -0.05 8.64 2.53
N ILE A 123 -1.10 7.96 2.97
CA ILE A 123 -1.07 6.57 3.45
C ILE A 123 -2.32 5.83 3.03
N LEU A 124 -2.15 4.60 2.53
CA LEU A 124 -3.22 3.69 2.16
C LEU A 124 -3.47 2.69 3.28
N ALA A 125 -4.65 2.75 3.90
CA ALA A 125 -5.14 1.74 4.83
C ALA A 125 -5.83 0.62 4.06
N VAL A 126 -5.48 -0.64 4.36
CA VAL A 126 -5.97 -1.84 3.67
C VAL A 126 -6.67 -2.75 4.65
N GLY A 127 -7.96 -2.96 4.44
CA GLY A 127 -8.80 -3.85 5.25
C GLY A 127 -8.76 -5.32 4.80
N ALA A 128 -9.47 -6.16 5.54
CA ALA A 128 -9.60 -7.59 5.26
C ALA A 128 -10.43 -7.83 3.98
N GLY A 129 -9.97 -8.77 3.16
CA GLY A 129 -10.78 -9.33 2.09
C GLY A 129 -11.92 -10.18 2.65
N GLN A 130 -13.13 -9.93 2.19
CA GLN A 130 -14.35 -10.62 2.64
C GLN A 130 -15.14 -11.16 1.46
N LYS A 131 -15.71 -12.35 1.61
CA LYS A 131 -16.69 -12.87 0.66
C LYS A 131 -18.04 -12.25 0.99
N ILE A 132 -18.56 -11.42 0.11
CA ILE A 132 -19.87 -10.79 0.26
C ILE A 132 -20.70 -10.95 -1.02
N PRO A 133 -22.04 -10.99 -0.91
CA PRO A 133 -22.90 -10.94 -2.08
C PRO A 133 -22.76 -9.56 -2.75
N THR A 134 -22.55 -9.59 -4.07
CA THR A 134 -22.48 -8.39 -4.92
C THR A 134 -23.43 -8.56 -6.10
N VAL A 135 -23.86 -7.46 -6.69
CA VAL A 135 -24.61 -7.49 -7.94
C VAL A 135 -23.66 -7.31 -9.10
N ASN A 136 -23.67 -8.27 -10.04
CA ASN A 136 -22.92 -8.19 -11.31
C ASN A 136 -23.86 -8.63 -12.43
N ASP A 137 -24.05 -7.80 -13.46
CA ASP A 137 -24.97 -8.03 -14.58
C ASP A 137 -26.37 -8.49 -14.12
N ASP A 138 -26.97 -7.73 -13.15
CA ASP A 138 -28.26 -7.97 -12.54
C ASP A 138 -28.40 -9.33 -11.79
N LYS A 139 -27.30 -10.00 -11.51
CA LYS A 139 -27.25 -11.26 -10.75
C LYS A 139 -26.50 -11.09 -9.45
N ILE A 140 -27.00 -11.73 -8.40
CA ILE A 140 -26.28 -11.81 -7.13
C ILE A 140 -25.19 -12.87 -7.24
N VAL A 141 -23.94 -12.44 -7.06
CA VAL A 141 -22.76 -13.31 -7.07
C VAL A 141 -21.96 -13.14 -5.77
N ILE A 142 -21.18 -14.14 -5.37
CA ILE A 142 -20.27 -14.03 -4.22
C ILE A 142 -18.92 -13.53 -4.74
N SER A 143 -18.52 -12.34 -4.27
CA SER A 143 -17.24 -11.72 -4.64
C SER A 143 -16.34 -11.52 -3.43
N ASN A 144 -15.02 -11.55 -3.66
CA ASN A 144 -14.04 -11.15 -2.65
C ASN A 144 -13.88 -9.63 -2.71
N ILE A 145 -14.32 -8.92 -1.69
CA ILE A 145 -14.24 -7.46 -1.62
C ILE A 145 -13.27 -7.06 -0.52
N MET A 146 -12.42 -6.09 -0.81
CA MET A 146 -11.48 -5.48 0.11
C MET A 146 -11.72 -3.97 0.11
N ASN A 147 -11.81 -3.38 1.30
CA ASN A 147 -11.88 -1.93 1.43
C ASN A 147 -10.47 -1.33 1.57
N VAL A 148 -10.26 -0.22 0.89
CA VAL A 148 -9.07 0.61 1.06
C VAL A 148 -9.48 2.03 1.37
N THR A 149 -8.73 2.71 2.25
CA THR A 149 -8.94 4.10 2.62
C THR A 149 -7.64 4.86 2.43
N LEU A 150 -7.69 5.97 1.70
CA LEU A 150 -6.55 6.85 1.49
C LEU A 150 -6.67 8.05 2.42
N SER A 151 -5.68 8.25 3.30
CA SER A 151 -5.52 9.48 4.08
C SER A 151 -4.48 10.36 3.40
N CYS A 152 -4.81 11.65 3.18
CA CYS A 152 -3.96 12.61 2.49
C CYS A 152 -3.76 13.87 3.33
N ASP A 153 -2.55 14.44 3.28
CA ASP A 153 -2.29 15.81 3.74
C ASP A 153 -2.88 16.79 2.71
N HIS A 154 -3.98 17.45 3.08
CA HIS A 154 -4.76 18.28 2.17
C HIS A 154 -4.02 19.57 1.74
N ARG A 155 -2.86 19.87 2.34
CA ARG A 155 -1.98 20.95 1.90
C ARG A 155 -1.23 20.58 0.61
N ALA A 156 -0.97 19.30 0.38
CA ALA A 156 -0.21 18.78 -0.76
C ALA A 156 -1.06 18.00 -1.76
N ILE A 157 -2.14 17.35 -1.30
CA ILE A 157 -2.99 16.46 -2.11
C ILE A 157 -4.44 16.83 -1.87
N ASP A 158 -5.11 17.32 -2.90
CA ASP A 158 -6.55 17.63 -2.84
C ASP A 158 -7.42 16.37 -3.01
N GLY A 159 -8.72 16.52 -2.73
CA GLY A 159 -9.68 15.41 -2.80
C GLY A 159 -9.85 14.81 -4.19
N ALA A 160 -9.71 15.60 -5.26
CA ALA A 160 -9.83 15.13 -6.64
C ALA A 160 -8.63 14.26 -7.02
N VAL A 161 -7.42 14.66 -6.64
CA VAL A 161 -6.19 13.88 -6.83
C VAL A 161 -6.25 12.57 -6.05
N GLY A 162 -6.68 12.60 -4.77
CA GLY A 162 -6.87 11.39 -3.97
C GLY A 162 -7.91 10.43 -4.58
N ALA A 163 -9.03 10.96 -5.08
CA ALA A 163 -10.05 10.16 -5.77
C ALA A 163 -9.51 9.54 -7.08
N LYS A 164 -8.74 10.29 -7.87
CA LYS A 164 -8.06 9.80 -9.08
C LYS A 164 -7.09 8.66 -8.74
N PHE A 165 -6.32 8.79 -7.65
CA PHE A 165 -5.44 7.72 -7.17
C PHE A 165 -6.25 6.44 -6.88
N LEU A 166 -7.33 6.51 -6.10
CA LEU A 166 -8.15 5.36 -5.77
C LEU A 166 -8.80 4.72 -7.00
N GLN A 167 -9.24 5.52 -7.96
CA GLN A 167 -9.79 5.04 -9.23
C GLN A 167 -8.76 4.24 -10.04
N VAL A 168 -7.53 4.77 -10.18
CA VAL A 168 -6.44 4.09 -10.90
C VAL A 168 -6.00 2.84 -10.14
N PHE A 169 -5.87 2.92 -8.80
CA PHE A 169 -5.55 1.78 -7.95
C PHE A 169 -6.56 0.64 -8.13
N LYS A 170 -7.86 0.95 -8.05
CA LYS A 170 -8.94 0.00 -8.28
C LYS A 170 -8.82 -0.65 -9.65
N LYS A 171 -8.65 0.15 -10.71
CA LYS A 171 -8.52 -0.36 -12.08
C LYS A 171 -7.37 -1.36 -12.23
N ILE A 172 -6.22 -1.11 -11.60
CA ILE A 172 -5.05 -1.99 -11.72
C ILE A 172 -5.24 -3.25 -10.86
N ILE A 173 -5.73 -3.13 -9.60
CA ILE A 173 -5.86 -4.29 -8.70
C ILE A 173 -6.93 -5.28 -9.20
N GLU A 174 -7.98 -4.79 -9.85
CA GLU A 174 -9.04 -5.61 -10.45
C GLU A 174 -8.63 -6.21 -11.82
N ASN A 175 -7.52 -5.75 -12.42
CA ASN A 175 -7.00 -6.24 -13.70
C ASN A 175 -5.53 -6.65 -13.57
N PRO A 176 -5.24 -7.87 -13.07
CA PRO A 176 -3.87 -8.31 -12.77
C PRO A 176 -2.88 -8.22 -13.95
N MET A 177 -3.37 -8.29 -15.19
CA MET A 177 -2.55 -8.13 -16.39
C MET A 177 -1.87 -6.75 -16.45
N LEU A 178 -2.45 -5.72 -15.85
CA LEU A 178 -1.87 -4.38 -15.80
C LEU A 178 -0.69 -4.25 -14.81
N MET A 179 -0.43 -5.28 -14.00
CA MET A 179 0.70 -5.31 -13.06
C MET A 179 2.00 -5.79 -13.73
N SER A 180 1.91 -6.40 -14.92
CA SER A 180 3.04 -6.97 -15.67
C SER A 180 3.61 -6.01 -16.73
N LEU A 181 3.09 -4.81 -16.78
CA LEU A 181 3.54 -3.74 -17.70
C LEU A 181 4.66 -2.92 -17.12
#